data_0fea0e668a4a918861ae73f14f5c5f05
#
_entry.id   0fea0e668a4a918861ae73f14f5c5f05
#
_cell.length_a   1.000
_cell.length_b   1.000
_cell.length_c   1.000
_cell.angle_alpha   90.00
_cell.angle_beta   90.00
_cell.angle_gamma   90.00
#
_symmetry.space_group_name_H-M   'P 1'
#
loop_
_entity.id
_entity.type
_entity.pdbx_description
1 polymer ?
#
loop_
_entity_poly.entity_id
_entity_poly.type
_entity_poly.pdbx_seq_one_letter_code
_entity_poly.pdbx_strand_id
1 'polypeptide(L)'
;MPPWCLWLLNPLRPGAVQQPAGLIANHRLLIPVVDLDLARVRAFVAAASAGHFGRGAAELGISQQALSKRITRLEDDLGVRLFLRTGRSVSLTEAGHRFVAPAQAAVAAGDRAVTAARDPGRPLRLDVWGHLYDPMRTILLVLEGQDAEVGHGRDLPSVTGALARGEIDAGFGRFDAGATNAADAGLSHRLVRLEPVDAVMSAGHSLAGAEELRPADLRRSVLWCPAQLSRLEFLRRFAAEFGIKTETGANLGLDHLLGELSADPRRFTLLPADLPLSRRDIRVIPLAGPTPLYAWSLAWREADQHPSMPALLRAFADLGRANRWLEYNPERDWLPGAAPASG
;
A
#
# COMPACT_ATOMS: atom_id res chain seq x y z
N MET A 1 5.56 28.80 -33.87
CA MET A 1 6.51 29.57 -33.05
C MET A 1 5.86 29.88 -31.71
N PRO A 2 6.32 29.32 -30.59
CA PRO A 2 5.72 29.55 -29.28
C PRO A 2 6.31 30.82 -28.62
N PRO A 3 5.57 31.50 -27.70
CA PRO A 3 5.75 32.88 -27.29
C PRO A 3 6.57 33.08 -26.03
N TRP A 4 7.79 32.53 -25.93
CA TRP A 4 8.65 32.78 -24.78
C TRP A 4 10.11 33.15 -25.10
N CYS A 5 10.33 33.82 -26.26
CA CYS A 5 11.60 34.42 -26.70
C CYS A 5 11.59 35.96 -26.66
N LEU A 6 11.15 36.59 -25.54
CA LEU A 6 11.16 38.04 -25.40
C LEU A 6 11.43 38.48 -23.96
N TRP A 7 12.61 38.11 -23.43
CA TRP A 7 13.17 38.73 -22.21
C TRP A 7 14.69 38.79 -22.26
N LEU A 8 15.22 39.44 -23.28
CA LEU A 8 16.60 39.95 -23.28
C LEU A 8 16.61 41.22 -24.13
N LEU A 9 16.91 42.32 -23.51
CA LEU A 9 17.23 43.67 -24.01
C LEU A 9 16.28 44.73 -23.45
N ASN A 10 16.66 45.28 -22.32
CA ASN A 10 16.64 46.74 -22.15
C ASN A 10 17.59 47.19 -21.04
N PRO A 11 18.59 48.05 -21.30
CA PRO A 11 19.47 48.62 -20.30
C PRO A 11 19.07 50.05 -19.94
N LEU A 12 19.38 50.46 -18.65
CA LEU A 12 19.65 51.82 -18.17
C LEU A 12 18.44 52.69 -17.82
N ARG A 13 18.30 53.15 -16.58
CA ARG A 13 19.09 54.24 -15.94
C ARG A 13 18.75 54.41 -14.43
N PRO A 14 19.64 55.01 -13.60
CA PRO A 14 19.50 55.07 -12.15
C PRO A 14 18.72 56.34 -11.70
N GLY A 15 17.86 56.13 -10.71
CA GLY A 15 17.23 57.18 -9.95
C GLY A 15 17.33 56.87 -8.47
N ALA A 16 18.13 57.67 -7.76
CA ALA A 16 18.29 57.56 -6.31
C ALA A 16 17.00 57.92 -5.59
N VAL A 17 16.52 57.03 -4.73
CA VAL A 17 15.55 57.36 -3.67
C VAL A 17 16.07 56.76 -2.36
N GLN A 18 16.22 57.66 -1.40
CA GLN A 18 16.68 57.44 -0.04
C GLN A 18 15.88 56.33 0.68
N GLN A 19 16.61 55.47 1.40
CA GLN A 19 16.07 54.53 2.37
C GLN A 19 15.60 55.23 3.63
N PRO A 20 14.51 54.82 4.26
CA PRO A 20 14.39 54.87 5.70
C PRO A 20 14.88 53.59 6.35
N ALA A 21 15.77 53.74 7.30
CA ALA A 21 16.25 52.67 8.15
C ALA A 21 15.10 52.04 8.96
N GLY A 22 14.87 50.74 8.74
CA GLY A 22 13.99 49.89 9.54
C GLY A 22 14.56 48.49 9.53
N LEU A 23 15.41 48.18 10.54
CA LEU A 23 15.94 46.86 10.79
C LEU A 23 14.78 45.86 10.98
N ILE A 24 14.54 45.02 10.01
CA ILE A 24 13.98 43.68 10.25
C ILE A 24 15.02 42.70 9.71
N ALA A 25 15.90 42.28 10.62
CA ALA A 25 16.84 41.18 10.35
C ALA A 25 16.04 39.88 10.16
N ASN A 26 15.65 39.61 8.93
CA ASN A 26 15.28 38.26 8.54
C ASN A 26 16.54 37.38 8.62
N HIS A 27 16.82 36.84 9.81
CA HIS A 27 17.69 35.68 9.97
C HIS A 27 17.01 34.47 9.31
N ARG A 28 17.04 34.43 7.98
CA ARG A 28 17.01 33.15 7.27
C ARG A 28 18.26 32.42 7.74
N LEU A 29 18.08 31.48 8.67
CA LEU A 29 19.08 30.47 8.96
C LEU A 29 19.43 29.86 7.62
N LEU A 30 20.55 30.27 7.02
CA LEU A 30 21.19 29.54 5.93
C LEU A 30 21.62 28.21 6.53
N ILE A 31 20.72 27.23 6.48
CA ILE A 31 21.11 25.83 6.71
C ILE A 31 22.13 25.56 5.62
N PRO A 32 23.41 25.27 5.97
CA PRO A 32 24.40 24.97 4.95
C PRO A 32 23.86 23.81 4.12
N VAL A 33 23.88 23.97 2.80
CA VAL A 33 23.51 22.88 1.88
C VAL A 33 24.55 21.78 2.09
N VAL A 34 24.11 20.65 2.65
CA VAL A 34 24.96 19.48 2.84
C VAL A 34 24.70 18.56 1.65
N ASP A 35 25.73 18.31 0.86
CA ASP A 35 25.67 17.33 -0.23
C ASP A 35 25.73 15.90 0.34
N LEU A 36 24.64 15.15 0.17
CA LEU A 36 24.56 13.77 0.63
C LEU A 36 25.13 12.81 -0.41
N ASP A 37 26.20 12.11 -0.05
CA ASP A 37 26.74 10.98 -0.82
C ASP A 37 25.86 9.74 -0.59
N LEU A 38 25.15 9.29 -1.62
CA LEU A 38 24.25 8.14 -1.55
C LEU A 38 24.96 6.84 -1.11
N ALA A 39 26.24 6.65 -1.41
CA ALA A 39 26.97 5.47 -0.95
C ALA A 39 27.20 5.49 0.57
N ARG A 40 27.33 6.66 1.18
CA ARG A 40 27.40 6.83 2.64
C ARG A 40 26.04 6.67 3.29
N VAL A 41 24.99 7.23 2.67
CA VAL A 41 23.59 7.06 3.14
C VAL A 41 23.20 5.58 3.09
N ARG A 42 23.55 4.85 2.02
CA ARG A 42 23.32 3.40 1.88
C ARG A 42 24.05 2.60 2.98
N ALA A 43 25.28 3.00 3.33
CA ALA A 43 26.01 2.36 4.43
C ALA A 43 25.32 2.56 5.79
N PHE A 44 24.75 3.75 6.04
CA PHE A 44 23.95 4.01 7.23
C PHE A 44 22.68 3.13 7.26
N VAL A 45 21.91 3.08 6.17
CA VAL A 45 20.67 2.28 6.08
C VAL A 45 20.96 0.80 6.33
N ALA A 46 21.98 0.21 5.69
CA ALA A 46 22.36 -1.17 5.89
C ALA A 46 22.78 -1.48 7.34
N ALA A 47 23.57 -0.60 7.96
CA ALA A 47 23.98 -0.77 9.36
C ALA A 47 22.80 -0.65 10.34
N ALA A 48 21.86 0.29 10.08
CA ALA A 48 20.67 0.49 10.89
C ALA A 48 19.70 -0.70 10.81
N SER A 49 19.46 -1.23 9.61
CA SER A 49 18.59 -2.39 9.40
C SER A 49 19.19 -3.68 9.99
N ALA A 50 20.49 -3.90 9.80
CA ALA A 50 21.16 -5.08 10.32
C ALA A 50 21.41 -5.06 11.84
N GLY A 51 21.37 -3.87 12.49
CA GLY A 51 21.72 -3.68 13.89
C GLY A 51 23.18 -4.05 14.24
N HIS A 52 24.03 -4.24 13.21
CA HIS A 52 25.41 -4.65 13.35
C HIS A 52 26.24 -4.26 12.13
N PHE A 53 27.36 -3.58 12.34
CA PHE A 53 28.20 -3.10 11.23
C PHE A 53 28.76 -4.22 10.33
N GLY A 54 29.12 -5.36 10.91
CA GLY A 54 29.60 -6.50 10.13
C GLY A 54 28.56 -7.09 9.19
N ARG A 55 27.30 -7.23 9.66
CA ARG A 55 26.19 -7.71 8.84
C ARG A 55 25.81 -6.69 7.76
N GLY A 56 25.68 -5.41 8.11
CA GLY A 56 25.41 -4.36 7.12
C GLY A 56 26.52 -4.22 6.08
N ALA A 57 27.78 -4.49 6.44
CA ALA A 57 28.89 -4.50 5.48
C ALA A 57 28.80 -5.69 4.51
N ALA A 58 28.43 -6.88 5.03
CA ALA A 58 28.22 -8.08 4.22
C ALA A 58 27.09 -7.90 3.20
N GLU A 59 25.97 -7.26 3.60
CA GLU A 59 24.85 -6.92 2.70
C GLU A 59 25.29 -6.03 1.52
N LEU A 60 26.26 -5.16 1.74
CA LEU A 60 26.80 -4.25 0.72
C LEU A 60 28.02 -4.80 -0.04
N GLY A 61 28.47 -6.00 0.29
CA GLY A 61 29.67 -6.59 -0.33
C GLY A 61 30.95 -5.81 -0.03
N ILE A 62 31.06 -5.12 1.11
CA ILE A 62 32.24 -4.32 1.52
C ILE A 62 32.78 -4.77 2.88
N SER A 63 34.03 -4.36 3.19
CA SER A 63 34.58 -4.63 4.52
C SER A 63 33.88 -3.78 5.60
N GLN A 64 33.86 -4.30 6.84
CA GLN A 64 33.32 -3.56 8.00
C GLN A 64 34.06 -2.24 8.22
N GLN A 65 35.37 -2.19 7.94
CA GLN A 65 36.14 -0.95 8.03
C GLN A 65 35.68 0.10 7.00
N ALA A 66 35.40 -0.33 5.76
CA ALA A 66 34.91 0.53 4.70
C ALA A 66 33.51 1.10 5.06
N LEU A 67 32.63 0.24 5.58
CA LEU A 67 31.30 0.68 6.07
C LEU A 67 31.44 1.70 7.20
N SER A 68 32.24 1.40 8.23
CA SER A 68 32.47 2.30 9.37
C SER A 68 33.02 3.66 8.91
N LYS A 69 33.97 3.67 7.94
CA LYS A 69 34.53 4.91 7.37
C LYS A 69 33.47 5.73 6.62
N ARG A 70 32.57 5.06 5.85
CA ARG A 70 31.46 5.74 5.17
C ARG A 70 30.50 6.39 6.15
N ILE A 71 30.13 5.67 7.23
CA ILE A 71 29.24 6.19 8.28
C ILE A 71 29.89 7.37 9.01
N THR A 72 31.16 7.28 9.40
CA THR A 72 31.86 8.38 10.06
C THR A 72 31.87 9.64 9.18
N ARG A 73 32.14 9.49 7.88
CA ARG A 73 32.08 10.64 6.96
C ARG A 73 30.69 11.23 6.82
N LEU A 74 29.66 10.40 6.82
CA LEU A 74 28.27 10.88 6.81
C LEU A 74 27.95 11.68 8.08
N GLU A 75 28.34 11.16 9.24
CA GLU A 75 28.16 11.85 10.52
C GLU A 75 28.92 13.20 10.56
N ASP A 76 30.13 13.24 9.98
CA ASP A 76 30.94 14.45 9.89
C ASP A 76 30.29 15.49 8.94
N ASP A 77 29.76 15.05 7.77
CA ASP A 77 29.05 15.90 6.82
C ASP A 77 27.76 16.50 7.43
N LEU A 78 27.05 15.70 8.21
CA LEU A 78 25.81 16.11 8.88
C LEU A 78 26.06 16.92 10.18
N GLY A 79 27.27 16.85 10.73
CA GLY A 79 27.61 17.47 12.02
C GLY A 79 26.96 16.82 13.23
N VAL A 80 26.40 15.61 13.08
CA VAL A 80 25.69 14.88 14.17
C VAL A 80 26.04 13.40 14.15
N ARG A 81 26.09 12.78 15.32
CA ARG A 81 26.24 11.32 15.44
C ARG A 81 24.91 10.62 15.19
N LEU A 82 24.94 9.60 14.35
CA LEU A 82 23.78 8.78 14.02
C LEU A 82 23.77 7.46 14.81
N PHE A 83 24.92 6.98 15.23
CA PHE A 83 25.07 5.76 16.02
C PHE A 83 25.73 6.01 17.38
N LEU A 84 25.22 5.32 18.40
CA LEU A 84 25.89 5.14 19.68
C LEU A 84 26.83 3.93 19.56
N ARG A 85 28.12 4.15 19.83
CA ARG A 85 29.15 3.11 19.83
C ARG A 85 29.31 2.56 21.24
N THR A 86 28.56 1.53 21.61
CA THR A 86 28.70 0.82 22.89
C THR A 86 29.23 -0.58 22.64
N GLY A 87 30.53 -0.75 22.66
CA GLY A 87 31.19 -2.06 22.62
C GLY A 87 30.82 -2.93 21.39
N ARG A 88 30.04 -4.00 21.60
CA ARG A 88 29.67 -4.97 20.56
C ARG A 88 28.32 -4.71 19.89
N SER A 89 27.50 -3.80 20.39
CA SER A 89 26.18 -3.48 19.82
C SER A 89 26.18 -2.09 19.19
N VAL A 90 25.37 -1.94 18.16
CA VAL A 90 25.15 -0.70 17.44
C VAL A 90 23.69 -0.28 17.69
N SER A 91 23.50 0.87 18.34
CA SER A 91 22.20 1.47 18.52
C SER A 91 22.16 2.86 17.87
N LEU A 92 20.98 3.27 17.41
CA LEU A 92 20.80 4.59 16.83
C LEU A 92 20.74 5.66 17.93
N THR A 93 21.27 6.84 17.63
CA THR A 93 20.96 8.06 18.39
C THR A 93 19.54 8.53 18.05
N GLU A 94 19.04 9.54 18.75
CA GLU A 94 17.78 10.19 18.39
C GLU A 94 17.83 10.81 16.98
N ALA A 95 18.98 11.43 16.61
CA ALA A 95 19.21 11.92 15.26
C ALA A 95 19.21 10.76 14.23
N GLY A 96 19.84 9.62 14.59
CA GLY A 96 19.80 8.41 13.77
C GLY A 96 18.39 7.89 13.53
N HIS A 97 17.56 7.83 14.57
CA HIS A 97 16.15 7.43 14.43
C HIS A 97 15.37 8.34 13.49
N ARG A 98 15.52 9.67 13.63
CA ARG A 98 14.88 10.63 12.71
C ARG A 98 15.40 10.50 11.27
N PHE A 99 16.66 10.13 11.09
CA PHE A 99 17.28 10.04 9.78
C PHE A 99 16.96 8.74 9.01
N VAL A 100 16.51 7.66 9.66
CA VAL A 100 16.27 6.35 9.00
C VAL A 100 15.31 6.47 7.81
N ALA A 101 14.10 6.98 8.02
CA ALA A 101 13.10 7.06 6.95
C ALA A 101 13.53 7.98 5.80
N PRO A 102 14.03 9.23 6.04
CA PRO A 102 14.59 10.06 4.97
C PRO A 102 15.76 9.42 4.21
N ALA A 103 16.65 8.71 4.92
CA ALA A 103 17.79 8.03 4.31
C ALA A 103 17.35 6.89 3.39
N GLN A 104 16.39 6.07 3.82
CA GLN A 104 15.80 5.02 3.00
C GLN A 104 15.15 5.59 1.73
N ALA A 105 14.40 6.70 1.86
CA ALA A 105 13.78 7.38 0.73
C ALA A 105 14.82 7.91 -0.27
N ALA A 106 15.91 8.51 0.21
CA ALA A 106 16.98 9.02 -0.65
C ALA A 106 17.70 7.89 -1.42
N VAL A 107 18.01 6.77 -0.75
CA VAL A 107 18.59 5.59 -1.40
C VAL A 107 17.66 5.04 -2.47
N ALA A 108 16.39 4.87 -2.16
CA ALA A 108 15.39 4.38 -3.12
C ALA A 108 15.24 5.33 -4.33
N ALA A 109 15.28 6.65 -4.11
CA ALA A 109 15.24 7.63 -5.20
C ALA A 109 16.46 7.51 -6.13
N GLY A 110 17.67 7.33 -5.56
CA GLY A 110 18.88 7.09 -6.33
C GLY A 110 18.82 5.81 -7.16
N ASP A 111 18.30 4.72 -6.59
CA ASP A 111 18.15 3.44 -7.30
C ASP A 111 17.13 3.57 -8.44
N ARG A 112 16.02 4.28 -8.23
CA ARG A 112 15.05 4.59 -9.29
C ARG A 112 15.67 5.40 -10.43
N ALA A 113 16.46 6.42 -10.11
CA ALA A 113 17.13 7.22 -11.13
C ALA A 113 18.06 6.38 -12.00
N VAL A 114 18.83 5.47 -11.39
CA VAL A 114 19.70 4.53 -12.11
C VAL A 114 18.86 3.59 -12.99
N THR A 115 17.77 3.04 -12.46
CA THR A 115 16.88 2.15 -13.22
C THR A 115 16.25 2.90 -14.40
N ALA A 116 15.70 4.09 -14.19
CA ALA A 116 15.11 4.90 -15.25
C ALA A 116 16.10 5.27 -16.36
N ALA A 117 17.36 5.51 -16.00
CA ALA A 117 18.41 5.80 -16.98
C ALA A 117 18.84 4.59 -17.80
N ARG A 118 18.76 3.38 -17.22
CA ARG A 118 19.21 2.13 -17.85
C ARG A 118 18.12 1.39 -18.61
N ASP A 119 16.88 1.53 -18.17
CA ASP A 119 15.74 0.80 -18.72
C ASP A 119 14.48 1.68 -18.76
N PRO A 120 14.34 2.53 -19.82
CA PRO A 120 13.18 3.40 -19.98
C PRO A 120 11.88 2.63 -20.31
N GLY A 121 11.96 1.35 -20.64
CA GLY A 121 10.84 0.50 -21.05
C GLY A 121 10.53 -0.65 -20.10
N ARG A 122 10.96 -0.59 -18.82
CA ARG A 122 10.66 -1.67 -17.88
C ARG A 122 9.14 -1.86 -17.66
N PRO A 123 8.69 -3.10 -17.38
CA PRO A 123 7.29 -3.35 -17.07
C PRO A 123 6.85 -2.64 -15.78
N LEU A 124 5.55 -2.31 -15.72
CA LEU A 124 4.92 -1.82 -14.51
C LEU A 124 4.91 -2.93 -13.45
N ARG A 125 5.51 -2.71 -12.28
CA ARG A 125 5.49 -3.67 -11.18
C ARG A 125 4.32 -3.39 -10.26
N LEU A 126 3.39 -4.33 -10.21
CA LEU A 126 2.18 -4.24 -9.41
C LEU A 126 2.12 -5.40 -8.43
N ASP A 127 1.90 -5.12 -7.15
CA ASP A 127 1.60 -6.13 -6.15
C ASP A 127 0.10 -6.14 -5.82
N VAL A 128 -0.41 -7.35 -5.58
CA VAL A 128 -1.80 -7.58 -5.19
C VAL A 128 -1.85 -8.13 -3.78
N TRP A 129 -2.67 -7.52 -2.92
CA TRP A 129 -2.94 -8.02 -1.58
C TRP A 129 -4.43 -8.03 -1.29
N GLY A 130 -4.85 -8.93 -0.43
CA GLY A 130 -6.25 -9.02 0.01
C GLY A 130 -6.56 -10.36 0.64
N HIS A 131 -7.72 -10.42 1.24
CA HIS A 131 -8.22 -11.63 1.92
C HIS A 131 -9.28 -12.34 1.12
N LEU A 132 -9.87 -11.65 0.13
CA LEU A 132 -10.78 -12.28 -0.80
C LEU A 132 -10.00 -13.01 -1.90
N TYR A 133 -10.53 -14.14 -2.27
CA TYR A 133 -9.95 -14.95 -3.32
C TYR A 133 -10.14 -14.31 -4.69
N ASP A 134 -9.15 -14.53 -5.55
CA ASP A 134 -9.13 -14.17 -6.96
C ASP A 134 -9.17 -12.66 -7.30
N PRO A 135 -8.38 -11.80 -6.61
CA PRO A 135 -8.21 -10.40 -7.03
C PRO A 135 -7.55 -10.30 -8.41
N MET A 136 -6.88 -11.37 -8.86
CA MET A 136 -6.19 -11.41 -10.15
C MET A 136 -7.12 -11.28 -11.33
N ARG A 137 -8.40 -11.71 -11.25
CA ARG A 137 -9.37 -11.51 -12.33
C ARG A 137 -9.52 -10.04 -12.71
N THR A 138 -9.68 -9.17 -11.71
CA THR A 138 -9.77 -7.73 -11.95
C THR A 138 -8.47 -7.19 -12.54
N ILE A 139 -7.33 -7.63 -12.02
CA ILE A 139 -6.00 -7.17 -12.48
C ILE A 139 -5.74 -7.60 -13.91
N LEU A 140 -6.03 -8.84 -14.28
CA LEU A 140 -5.84 -9.33 -15.65
C LEU A 140 -6.67 -8.53 -16.66
N LEU A 141 -7.91 -8.15 -16.30
CA LEU A 141 -8.76 -7.31 -17.15
C LEU A 141 -8.18 -5.91 -17.37
N VAL A 142 -7.67 -5.27 -16.32
CA VAL A 142 -7.16 -3.89 -16.42
C VAL A 142 -5.76 -3.81 -17.01
N LEU A 143 -4.98 -4.89 -16.96
CA LEU A 143 -3.63 -4.97 -17.53
C LEU A 143 -3.62 -5.45 -18.98
N GLU A 144 -4.78 -5.73 -19.58
CA GLU A 144 -4.84 -6.14 -20.98
C GLU A 144 -4.12 -5.14 -21.88
N GLY A 145 -3.12 -5.61 -22.64
CA GLY A 145 -2.30 -4.78 -23.52
C GLY A 145 -1.28 -3.88 -22.81
N GLN A 146 -1.05 -4.05 -21.50
CA GLN A 146 -0.02 -3.33 -20.75
C GLN A 146 1.14 -4.28 -20.39
N ASP A 147 2.36 -3.77 -20.48
CA ASP A 147 3.55 -4.50 -20.01
C ASP A 147 3.67 -4.34 -18.49
N ALA A 148 3.40 -5.42 -17.76
CA ALA A 148 3.37 -5.40 -16.30
C ALA A 148 3.83 -6.73 -15.69
N GLU A 149 4.54 -6.64 -14.58
CA GLU A 149 4.89 -7.73 -13.68
C GLU A 149 3.95 -7.67 -12.47
N VAL A 150 3.26 -8.78 -12.18
CA VAL A 150 2.31 -8.86 -11.08
C VAL A 150 2.83 -9.80 -10.00
N GLY A 151 3.06 -9.25 -8.81
CA GLY A 151 3.34 -9.98 -7.57
C GLY A 151 2.08 -10.14 -6.72
N HIS A 152 2.08 -11.11 -5.82
CA HIS A 152 1.02 -11.27 -4.83
C HIS A 152 1.55 -11.93 -3.55
N GLY A 153 0.76 -11.89 -2.47
CA GLY A 153 1.10 -12.54 -1.21
C GLY A 153 1.71 -11.62 -0.16
N ARG A 154 1.84 -10.33 -0.43
CA ARG A 154 2.20 -9.32 0.57
C ARG A 154 0.96 -8.91 1.39
N ASP A 155 1.20 -8.33 2.56
CA ASP A 155 0.19 -7.61 3.34
C ASP A 155 0.29 -6.09 3.10
N LEU A 156 -0.68 -5.33 3.55
CA LEU A 156 -0.71 -3.87 3.35
C LEU A 156 0.56 -3.16 3.88
N PRO A 157 1.09 -3.44 5.09
CA PRO A 157 2.34 -2.84 5.55
C PRO A 157 3.53 -3.14 4.64
N SER A 158 3.64 -4.36 4.13
CA SER A 158 4.71 -4.76 3.21
C SER A 158 4.58 -4.06 1.86
N VAL A 159 3.36 -3.93 1.33
CA VAL A 159 3.08 -3.21 0.07
C VAL A 159 3.41 -1.73 0.21
N THR A 160 2.96 -1.07 1.27
CA THR A 160 3.27 0.36 1.51
C THR A 160 4.77 0.59 1.66
N GLY A 161 5.47 -0.29 2.36
CA GLY A 161 6.93 -0.26 2.46
C GLY A 161 7.62 -0.46 1.10
N ALA A 162 7.17 -1.41 0.30
CA ALA A 162 7.71 -1.67 -1.04
C ALA A 162 7.44 -0.50 -2.01
N LEU A 163 6.25 0.12 -1.94
CA LEU A 163 5.94 1.36 -2.66
C LEU A 163 6.89 2.48 -2.25
N ALA A 164 7.06 2.73 -0.96
CA ALA A 164 7.93 3.79 -0.45
C ALA A 164 9.40 3.60 -0.90
N ARG A 165 9.89 2.35 -0.93
CA ARG A 165 11.24 2.03 -1.41
C ARG A 165 11.39 1.97 -2.93
N GLY A 166 10.28 2.02 -3.68
CA GLY A 166 10.30 1.91 -5.15
C GLY A 166 10.57 0.50 -5.67
N GLU A 167 10.35 -0.53 -4.86
CA GLU A 167 10.42 -1.93 -5.27
C GLU A 167 9.27 -2.30 -6.20
N ILE A 168 8.11 -1.68 -6.00
CA ILE A 168 6.92 -1.78 -6.84
C ILE A 168 6.40 -0.38 -7.19
N ASP A 169 5.60 -0.30 -8.23
CA ASP A 169 5.08 0.97 -8.77
C ASP A 169 3.63 1.20 -8.35
N ALA A 170 2.88 0.13 -8.21
CA ALA A 170 1.49 0.16 -7.77
C ALA A 170 1.18 -1.03 -6.86
N GLY A 171 0.14 -0.88 -6.05
CA GLY A 171 -0.42 -1.93 -5.24
C GLY A 171 -1.94 -1.95 -5.39
N PHE A 172 -2.54 -3.13 -5.55
CA PHE A 172 -3.98 -3.31 -5.62
C PHE A 172 -4.47 -4.17 -4.46
N GLY A 173 -5.39 -3.64 -3.67
CA GLY A 173 -5.95 -4.34 -2.52
C GLY A 173 -6.86 -3.46 -1.68
N ARG A 174 -7.27 -3.94 -0.51
CA ARG A 174 -8.03 -3.14 0.43
C ARG A 174 -7.09 -2.17 1.15
N PHE A 175 -7.31 -0.88 0.94
CA PHE A 175 -6.58 0.19 1.59
C PHE A 175 -7.42 0.77 2.73
N ASP A 176 -6.89 0.75 3.94
CA ASP A 176 -7.48 1.41 5.10
C ASP A 176 -6.62 2.62 5.47
N ALA A 177 -7.16 3.81 5.20
CA ALA A 177 -6.46 5.07 5.47
C ALA A 177 -6.15 5.28 6.97
N GLY A 178 -6.92 4.63 7.85
CA GLY A 178 -6.70 4.69 9.30
C GLY A 178 -5.63 3.73 9.82
N ALA A 179 -5.27 2.71 9.04
CA ALA A 179 -4.29 1.70 9.44
C ALA A 179 -2.86 2.00 8.96
N THR A 180 -2.70 2.99 8.09
CA THR A 180 -1.40 3.38 7.52
C THR A 180 -1.29 4.89 7.48
N ASN A 181 -0.16 5.44 7.93
CA ASN A 181 0.23 6.83 7.68
C ASN A 181 0.62 7.00 6.20
N ALA A 182 -0.30 6.69 5.29
CA ALA A 182 -0.03 6.70 3.85
C ALA A 182 0.34 8.10 3.35
N ALA A 183 -0.28 9.14 3.90
CA ALA A 183 0.07 10.52 3.59
C ALA A 183 1.50 10.85 4.02
N ASP A 184 1.96 10.36 5.17
CA ASP A 184 3.33 10.56 5.66
C ASP A 184 4.36 9.81 4.79
N ALA A 185 3.94 8.77 4.07
CA ALA A 185 4.79 8.00 3.17
C ALA A 185 4.80 8.53 1.71
N GLY A 186 4.11 9.63 1.40
CA GLY A 186 4.00 10.18 0.04
C GLY A 186 3.25 9.24 -0.92
N LEU A 187 2.29 8.48 -0.39
CA LEU A 187 1.48 7.54 -1.16
C LEU A 187 0.10 8.15 -1.45
N SER A 188 -0.31 8.05 -2.71
CA SER A 188 -1.68 8.29 -3.15
C SER A 188 -2.44 6.97 -3.28
N HIS A 189 -3.75 7.01 -3.06
CA HIS A 189 -4.62 5.87 -3.30
C HIS A 189 -5.96 6.30 -3.88
N ARG A 190 -6.61 5.37 -4.57
CA ARG A 190 -7.94 5.57 -5.15
C ARG A 190 -8.76 4.29 -5.01
N LEU A 191 -9.99 4.44 -4.53
CA LEU A 191 -10.99 3.38 -4.64
C LEU A 191 -11.28 3.12 -6.12
N VAL A 192 -11.17 1.87 -6.55
CA VAL A 192 -11.33 1.50 -7.97
C VAL A 192 -12.43 0.47 -8.21
N ARG A 193 -12.81 -0.31 -7.18
CA ARG A 193 -13.91 -1.28 -7.28
C ARG A 193 -14.56 -1.50 -5.91
N LEU A 194 -15.88 -1.54 -5.89
CA LEU A 194 -16.70 -2.11 -4.83
C LEU A 194 -17.19 -3.46 -5.31
N GLU A 195 -16.78 -4.52 -4.64
CA GLU A 195 -17.08 -5.89 -5.04
C GLU A 195 -18.09 -6.52 -4.08
N PRO A 196 -19.28 -6.90 -4.56
CA PRO A 196 -20.24 -7.65 -3.75
C PRO A 196 -19.65 -8.97 -3.30
N VAL A 197 -19.97 -9.36 -2.06
CA VAL A 197 -19.56 -10.66 -1.52
C VAL A 197 -20.76 -11.45 -1.11
N ASP A 198 -20.73 -12.75 -1.38
CA ASP A 198 -21.79 -13.70 -1.10
C ASP A 198 -21.39 -14.64 0.04
N ALA A 199 -22.40 -15.20 0.70
CA ALA A 199 -22.21 -16.27 1.68
C ALA A 199 -21.95 -17.60 0.99
N VAL A 200 -20.82 -18.21 1.31
CA VAL A 200 -20.42 -19.54 0.81
C VAL A 200 -20.43 -20.53 1.96
N MET A 201 -21.16 -21.63 1.80
CA MET A 201 -21.39 -22.62 2.84
C MET A 201 -21.57 -24.02 2.28
N SER A 202 -21.53 -25.03 3.15
CA SER A 202 -21.85 -26.40 2.79
C SER A 202 -23.30 -26.52 2.27
N ALA A 203 -23.53 -27.42 1.32
CA ALA A 203 -24.90 -27.78 0.92
C ALA A 203 -25.75 -28.37 2.05
N GLY A 204 -25.11 -28.85 3.13
CA GLY A 204 -25.75 -29.33 4.36
C GLY A 204 -26.05 -28.24 5.39
N HIS A 205 -25.70 -26.99 5.13
CA HIS A 205 -25.98 -25.88 6.02
C HIS A 205 -27.49 -25.60 6.11
N SER A 206 -28.00 -25.25 7.28
CA SER A 206 -29.44 -25.00 7.50
C SER A 206 -30.04 -23.91 6.60
N LEU A 207 -29.22 -22.99 6.11
CA LEU A 207 -29.60 -21.91 5.21
C LEU A 207 -29.27 -22.17 3.74
N ALA A 208 -28.74 -23.34 3.41
CA ALA A 208 -28.26 -23.67 2.05
C ALA A 208 -29.36 -23.70 0.97
N GLY A 209 -30.62 -23.76 1.36
CA GLY A 209 -31.78 -23.73 0.45
C GLY A 209 -32.35 -22.34 0.21
N ALA A 210 -31.78 -21.28 0.79
CA ALA A 210 -32.23 -19.91 0.58
C ALA A 210 -31.83 -19.42 -0.81
N GLU A 211 -32.68 -18.60 -1.44
CA GLU A 211 -32.35 -17.90 -2.69
C GLU A 211 -31.49 -16.65 -2.44
N GLU A 212 -31.71 -16.01 -1.29
CA GLU A 212 -31.00 -14.82 -0.82
C GLU A 212 -31.01 -14.80 0.72
N LEU A 213 -30.00 -14.24 1.34
CA LEU A 213 -29.90 -14.06 2.80
C LEU A 213 -29.61 -12.61 3.15
N ARG A 214 -30.12 -12.18 4.30
CA ARG A 214 -29.62 -10.98 4.97
C ARG A 214 -28.42 -11.33 5.83
N PRO A 215 -27.41 -10.48 5.97
CA PRO A 215 -26.31 -10.73 6.90
C PRO A 215 -26.76 -11.09 8.31
N ALA A 216 -27.88 -10.53 8.79
CA ALA A 216 -28.46 -10.83 10.09
C ALA A 216 -28.95 -12.28 10.26
N ASP A 217 -29.30 -12.98 9.17
CA ASP A 217 -29.75 -14.37 9.19
C ASP A 217 -28.62 -15.32 9.55
N LEU A 218 -27.38 -14.89 9.33
CA LEU A 218 -26.15 -15.64 9.61
C LEU A 218 -25.72 -15.62 11.09
N ARG A 219 -26.44 -14.94 12.00
CA ARG A 219 -26.07 -14.80 13.43
C ARG A 219 -25.91 -16.13 14.17
N ARG A 220 -26.62 -17.18 13.71
CA ARG A 220 -26.53 -18.52 14.32
C ARG A 220 -25.49 -19.40 13.64
N SER A 221 -24.89 -18.96 12.57
CA SER A 221 -23.82 -19.61 11.85
C SER A 221 -22.46 -19.14 12.36
N VAL A 222 -21.39 -19.74 11.88
CA VAL A 222 -20.02 -19.42 12.26
C VAL A 222 -19.24 -18.97 11.03
N LEU A 223 -18.76 -17.74 11.06
CA LEU A 223 -17.90 -17.22 10.00
C LEU A 223 -16.49 -17.84 10.14
N TRP A 224 -16.16 -18.69 9.21
CA TRP A 224 -14.82 -19.28 9.14
C TRP A 224 -13.86 -18.35 8.40
N CYS A 225 -12.72 -18.06 9.02
CA CYS A 225 -11.73 -17.10 8.57
C CYS A 225 -10.40 -17.81 8.28
N PRO A 226 -9.79 -17.64 7.09
CA PRO A 226 -8.56 -18.32 6.69
C PRO A 226 -7.28 -17.73 7.30
N ALA A 227 -7.37 -16.93 8.33
CA ALA A 227 -6.25 -16.37 9.10
C ALA A 227 -6.75 -15.80 10.42
N GLN A 228 -5.84 -15.33 11.25
CA GLN A 228 -6.21 -14.58 12.44
C GLN A 228 -7.04 -13.34 12.09
N LEU A 229 -8.13 -13.12 12.81
CA LEU A 229 -9.12 -12.09 12.53
C LEU A 229 -8.55 -10.66 12.56
N SER A 230 -7.48 -10.42 13.33
CA SER A 230 -6.75 -9.15 13.35
C SER A 230 -6.16 -8.76 11.98
N ARG A 231 -5.90 -9.74 11.13
CA ARG A 231 -5.38 -9.54 9.76
C ARG A 231 -6.49 -9.45 8.70
N LEU A 232 -7.74 -9.75 9.07
CA LEU A 232 -8.90 -9.86 8.18
C LEU A 232 -9.94 -8.80 8.55
N GLU A 233 -9.56 -7.54 8.41
CA GLU A 233 -10.36 -6.40 8.90
C GLU A 233 -11.80 -6.39 8.35
N PHE A 234 -11.99 -6.69 7.06
CA PHE A 234 -13.32 -6.75 6.47
C PHE A 234 -14.21 -7.79 7.16
N LEU A 235 -13.71 -9.02 7.33
CA LEU A 235 -14.46 -10.10 8.00
C LEU A 235 -14.69 -9.79 9.48
N ARG A 236 -13.71 -9.19 10.14
CA ARG A 236 -13.84 -8.75 11.53
C ARG A 236 -14.94 -7.71 11.71
N ARG A 237 -14.97 -6.69 10.84
CA ARG A 237 -16.02 -5.65 10.89
C ARG A 237 -17.37 -6.22 10.54
N PHE A 238 -17.46 -7.10 9.53
CA PHE A 238 -18.70 -7.77 9.18
C PHE A 238 -19.24 -8.60 10.34
N ALA A 239 -18.39 -9.43 10.96
CA ALA A 239 -18.80 -10.24 12.10
C ALA A 239 -19.28 -9.39 13.30
N ALA A 240 -18.57 -8.29 13.60
CA ALA A 240 -18.94 -7.37 14.68
C ALA A 240 -20.26 -6.66 14.41
N GLU A 241 -20.46 -6.14 13.20
CA GLU A 241 -21.68 -5.42 12.79
C GLU A 241 -22.92 -6.31 12.89
N PHE A 242 -22.84 -7.54 12.40
CA PHE A 242 -24.01 -8.42 12.34
C PHE A 242 -24.11 -9.42 13.50
N GLY A 243 -23.21 -9.32 14.51
CA GLY A 243 -23.23 -10.16 15.70
C GLY A 243 -22.95 -11.63 15.42
N ILE A 244 -22.02 -11.94 14.51
CA ILE A 244 -21.71 -13.28 14.01
C ILE A 244 -20.47 -13.83 14.76
N LYS A 245 -20.54 -15.09 15.17
CA LYS A 245 -19.39 -15.79 15.75
C LYS A 245 -18.35 -16.11 14.68
N THR A 246 -17.07 -16.09 15.05
CA THR A 246 -15.96 -16.35 14.15
C THR A 246 -15.11 -17.52 14.62
N GLU A 247 -14.61 -18.31 13.68
CA GLU A 247 -13.55 -19.29 13.86
C GLU A 247 -12.42 -19.00 12.88
N THR A 248 -11.19 -19.28 13.26
CA THR A 248 -10.01 -19.03 12.44
C THR A 248 -9.24 -20.31 12.16
N GLY A 249 -8.71 -20.45 10.96
CA GLY A 249 -7.87 -21.57 10.55
C GLY A 249 -6.67 -21.10 9.72
N ALA A 250 -5.95 -22.07 9.14
CA ALA A 250 -4.83 -21.80 8.26
C ALA A 250 -5.29 -21.42 6.85
N ASN A 251 -4.59 -20.49 6.21
CA ASN A 251 -4.79 -20.21 4.77
C ASN A 251 -3.96 -21.17 3.93
N LEU A 252 -4.56 -22.26 3.52
CA LEU A 252 -3.95 -23.26 2.63
C LEU A 252 -4.61 -23.29 1.24
N GLY A 253 -5.22 -22.17 0.84
CA GLY A 253 -5.87 -22.01 -0.45
C GLY A 253 -7.37 -22.29 -0.46
N LEU A 254 -7.99 -22.08 -1.63
CA LEU A 254 -9.43 -22.14 -1.79
C LEU A 254 -10.00 -23.54 -1.53
N ASP A 255 -9.35 -24.59 -2.03
CA ASP A 255 -9.83 -25.96 -1.83
C ASP A 255 -9.85 -26.37 -0.35
N HIS A 256 -8.86 -25.95 0.41
CA HIS A 256 -8.84 -26.17 1.87
C HIS A 256 -9.98 -25.40 2.55
N LEU A 257 -10.17 -24.14 2.22
CA LEU A 257 -11.30 -23.34 2.72
C LEU A 257 -12.63 -24.04 2.47
N LEU A 258 -12.88 -24.45 1.23
CA LEU A 258 -14.13 -25.15 0.87
C LEU A 258 -14.27 -26.51 1.58
N GLY A 259 -13.15 -27.18 1.84
CA GLY A 259 -13.11 -28.40 2.66
C GLY A 259 -13.54 -28.16 4.10
N GLU A 260 -13.06 -27.07 4.72
CA GLU A 260 -13.44 -26.67 6.09
C GLU A 260 -14.93 -26.34 6.21
N LEU A 261 -15.51 -25.73 5.16
CA LEU A 261 -16.97 -25.46 5.13
C LEU A 261 -17.76 -26.74 4.98
N SER A 262 -17.28 -27.71 4.18
CA SER A 262 -17.96 -28.98 4.01
C SER A 262 -17.88 -29.86 5.25
N ALA A 263 -16.82 -29.74 6.03
CA ALA A 263 -16.59 -30.52 7.26
C ALA A 263 -17.53 -30.12 8.42
N ASP A 264 -17.94 -28.86 8.49
CA ASP A 264 -18.87 -28.37 9.52
C ASP A 264 -20.02 -27.57 8.89
N PRO A 265 -21.25 -28.12 8.87
CA PRO A 265 -22.39 -27.46 8.24
C PRO A 265 -22.88 -26.20 8.98
N ARG A 266 -22.26 -25.78 10.09
CA ARG A 266 -22.55 -24.51 10.74
C ARG A 266 -21.70 -23.36 10.17
N ARG A 267 -20.64 -23.69 9.43
CA ARG A 267 -19.66 -22.74 8.92
C ARG A 267 -20.11 -22.14 7.61
N PHE A 268 -19.78 -20.87 7.45
CA PHE A 268 -19.83 -20.15 6.18
C PHE A 268 -18.60 -19.23 6.08
N THR A 269 -18.32 -18.74 4.88
CA THR A 269 -17.36 -17.64 4.65
C THR A 269 -17.92 -16.67 3.64
N LEU A 270 -17.22 -15.55 3.41
CA LEU A 270 -17.57 -14.56 2.40
C LEU A 270 -16.57 -14.66 1.23
N LEU A 271 -17.07 -14.82 0.03
CA LEU A 271 -16.26 -14.78 -1.19
C LEU A 271 -16.87 -13.81 -2.21
N PRO A 272 -16.08 -13.35 -3.21
CA PRO A 272 -16.63 -12.52 -4.29
C PRO A 272 -17.84 -13.15 -4.95
N ALA A 273 -18.88 -12.36 -5.19
CA ALA A 273 -20.14 -12.83 -5.75
C ALA A 273 -20.00 -13.46 -7.13
N ASP A 274 -19.01 -13.04 -7.91
CA ASP A 274 -18.73 -13.53 -9.25
C ASP A 274 -17.61 -14.59 -9.31
N LEU A 275 -17.17 -15.12 -8.14
CA LEU A 275 -16.19 -16.21 -8.09
C LEU A 275 -16.81 -17.53 -8.58
N PRO A 276 -16.30 -18.12 -9.68
CA PRO A 276 -16.87 -19.36 -10.19
C PRO A 276 -16.48 -20.53 -9.28
N LEU A 277 -17.46 -21.07 -8.55
CA LEU A 277 -17.30 -22.26 -7.72
C LEU A 277 -18.06 -23.43 -8.33
N SER A 278 -17.35 -24.50 -8.67
CA SER A 278 -17.91 -25.69 -9.35
C SER A 278 -17.93 -26.92 -8.43
N ARG A 279 -18.36 -26.75 -7.15
CA ARG A 279 -18.44 -27.88 -6.19
C ARG A 279 -19.90 -28.15 -5.82
N ARG A 280 -20.31 -29.44 -5.90
CA ARG A 280 -21.70 -29.85 -5.61
C ARG A 280 -22.05 -29.80 -4.13
N ASP A 281 -21.06 -29.94 -3.25
CA ASP A 281 -21.19 -29.90 -1.79
C ASP A 281 -21.15 -28.47 -1.21
N ILE A 282 -21.00 -27.44 -2.07
CA ILE A 282 -20.96 -26.03 -1.69
C ILE A 282 -22.17 -25.29 -2.29
N ARG A 283 -22.65 -24.31 -1.56
CA ARG A 283 -23.66 -23.33 -2.00
C ARG A 283 -23.10 -21.93 -1.87
N VAL A 284 -23.36 -21.11 -2.88
CA VAL A 284 -23.13 -19.68 -2.89
C VAL A 284 -24.50 -19.03 -2.83
N ILE A 285 -24.73 -18.18 -1.85
CA ILE A 285 -26.01 -17.54 -1.62
C ILE A 285 -25.79 -16.03 -1.55
N PRO A 286 -26.46 -15.27 -2.42
CA PRO A 286 -26.37 -13.81 -2.43
C PRO A 286 -26.73 -13.20 -1.07
N LEU A 287 -25.99 -12.15 -0.70
CA LEU A 287 -26.29 -11.35 0.48
C LEU A 287 -26.90 -10.02 0.07
N ALA A 288 -28.09 -9.73 0.62
CA ALA A 288 -28.76 -8.46 0.39
C ALA A 288 -29.45 -7.95 1.67
N GLY A 289 -29.79 -6.67 1.69
CA GLY A 289 -30.46 -6.02 2.79
C GLY A 289 -29.71 -6.00 4.14
N PRO A 290 -28.46 -5.50 4.20
CA PRO A 290 -27.68 -4.86 3.14
C PRO A 290 -26.75 -5.82 2.39
N THR A 291 -26.36 -5.44 1.15
CA THR A 291 -25.33 -6.14 0.36
C THR A 291 -23.94 -5.74 0.86
N PRO A 292 -23.11 -6.66 1.35
CA PRO A 292 -21.75 -6.33 1.78
C PRO A 292 -20.83 -6.10 0.58
N LEU A 293 -20.09 -4.98 0.61
CA LEU A 293 -19.18 -4.59 -0.46
C LEU A 293 -17.72 -4.60 0.03
N TYR A 294 -16.86 -5.28 -0.69
CA TYR A 294 -15.41 -5.22 -0.46
C TYR A 294 -14.80 -4.11 -1.30
N ALA A 295 -14.13 -3.17 -0.64
CA ALA A 295 -13.53 -2.01 -1.28
C ALA A 295 -12.11 -2.33 -1.77
N TRP A 296 -11.90 -2.35 -3.09
CA TRP A 296 -10.60 -2.46 -3.71
C TRP A 296 -10.05 -1.09 -4.06
N SER A 297 -8.82 -0.84 -3.67
CA SER A 297 -8.10 0.40 -3.96
C SER A 297 -6.81 0.11 -4.72
N LEU A 298 -6.41 1.04 -5.56
CA LEU A 298 -5.09 1.12 -6.15
C LEU A 298 -4.29 2.15 -5.36
N ALA A 299 -3.08 1.80 -4.93
CA ALA A 299 -2.15 2.68 -4.23
C ALA A 299 -0.86 2.82 -5.04
N TRP A 300 -0.25 4.01 -5.02
CA TRP A 300 1.00 4.31 -5.75
C TRP A 300 1.74 5.48 -5.07
N ARG A 301 3.01 5.70 -5.43
CA ARG A 301 3.72 6.92 -5.02
C ARG A 301 3.20 8.12 -5.77
N GLU A 302 2.98 9.23 -5.09
CA GLU A 302 2.58 10.50 -5.72
C GLU A 302 3.70 11.08 -6.57
N ALA A 303 4.93 11.06 -6.05
CA ALA A 303 6.14 11.41 -6.80
C ALA A 303 6.69 10.19 -7.56
N ASP A 304 7.37 10.41 -8.67
CA ASP A 304 8.05 9.38 -9.49
C ASP A 304 7.12 8.24 -9.96
N GLN A 305 5.98 8.60 -10.52
CA GLN A 305 5.05 7.62 -11.09
C GLN A 305 5.65 6.92 -12.30
N HIS A 306 5.42 5.61 -12.40
CA HIS A 306 5.75 4.86 -13.61
C HIS A 306 4.99 5.43 -14.83
N PRO A 307 5.61 5.54 -16.03
CA PRO A 307 4.95 6.08 -17.23
C PRO A 307 3.60 5.41 -17.56
N SER A 308 3.43 4.13 -17.24
CA SER A 308 2.17 3.39 -17.45
C SER A 308 1.08 3.66 -16.41
N MET A 309 1.37 4.35 -15.29
CA MET A 309 0.35 4.62 -14.25
C MET A 309 -0.89 5.36 -14.77
N PRO A 310 -0.78 6.41 -15.61
CA PRO A 310 -1.97 7.05 -16.17
C PRO A 310 -2.83 6.10 -17.02
N ALA A 311 -2.20 5.15 -17.73
CA ALA A 311 -2.92 4.14 -18.51
C ALA A 311 -3.66 3.16 -17.60
N LEU A 312 -3.01 2.66 -16.54
CA LEU A 312 -3.61 1.79 -15.54
C LEU A 312 -4.82 2.45 -14.86
N LEU A 313 -4.67 3.71 -14.43
CA LEU A 313 -5.77 4.46 -13.80
C LEU A 313 -6.95 4.69 -14.76
N ARG A 314 -6.69 4.92 -16.06
CA ARG A 314 -7.73 5.00 -17.08
C ARG A 314 -8.43 3.66 -17.27
N ALA A 315 -7.69 2.55 -17.37
CA ALA A 315 -8.26 1.21 -17.52
C ALA A 315 -9.24 0.88 -16.38
N PHE A 316 -8.84 1.14 -15.13
CA PHE A 316 -9.74 1.00 -13.98
C PHE A 316 -10.99 1.90 -14.09
N ALA A 317 -10.82 3.16 -14.52
CA ALA A 317 -11.94 4.09 -14.66
C ALA A 317 -12.89 3.67 -15.78
N ASP A 318 -12.38 3.19 -16.90
CA ASP A 318 -13.18 2.78 -18.06
C ASP A 318 -13.96 1.51 -17.77
N LEU A 319 -13.28 0.46 -17.27
CA LEU A 319 -13.92 -0.77 -16.83
C LEU A 319 -14.87 -0.53 -15.67
N GLY A 320 -14.49 0.34 -14.73
CA GLY A 320 -15.33 0.72 -13.60
C GLY A 320 -16.64 1.37 -14.02
N ARG A 321 -16.62 2.24 -15.04
CA ARG A 321 -17.83 2.83 -15.62
C ARG A 321 -18.67 1.78 -16.38
N ALA A 322 -18.03 0.98 -17.21
CA ALA A 322 -18.71 -0.05 -18.01
C ALA A 322 -19.43 -1.10 -17.14
N ASN A 323 -18.80 -1.46 -16.00
CA ASN A 323 -19.30 -2.50 -15.09
C ASN A 323 -19.93 -1.94 -13.79
N ARG A 324 -20.09 -0.62 -13.68
CA ARG A 324 -20.71 0.05 -12.53
C ARG A 324 -20.00 -0.26 -11.19
N TRP A 325 -18.69 -0.45 -11.21
CA TRP A 325 -17.90 -0.94 -10.06
C TRP A 325 -17.90 -0.04 -8.82
N LEU A 326 -18.22 1.24 -8.95
CA LEU A 326 -18.22 2.21 -7.85
C LEU A 326 -19.61 2.62 -7.42
N GLU A 327 -20.65 1.93 -7.90
CA GLU A 327 -22.00 2.21 -7.43
C GLU A 327 -22.18 1.79 -6.00
N TYR A 328 -22.67 2.71 -5.19
CA TYR A 328 -22.94 2.54 -3.77
C TYR A 328 -24.24 3.21 -3.40
N ASN A 329 -25.10 2.48 -2.72
CA ASN A 329 -26.34 3.01 -2.15
C ASN A 329 -26.38 2.66 -0.64
N PRO A 330 -26.25 3.66 0.27
CA PRO A 330 -26.20 3.42 1.70
C PRO A 330 -27.46 2.77 2.28
N GLU A 331 -28.60 2.80 1.58
CA GLU A 331 -29.83 2.14 2.01
C GLU A 331 -29.83 0.63 1.71
N ARG A 332 -29.05 0.18 0.75
CA ARG A 332 -29.01 -1.21 0.28
C ARG A 332 -27.69 -1.91 0.51
N ASP A 333 -26.62 -1.14 0.66
CA ASP A 333 -25.26 -1.65 0.66
C ASP A 333 -24.60 -1.42 2.02
N TRP A 334 -23.74 -2.34 2.42
CA TRP A 334 -22.92 -2.19 3.60
C TRP A 334 -21.43 -2.07 3.20
N LEU A 335 -20.79 -1.02 3.66
CA LEU A 335 -19.37 -0.78 3.47
C LEU A 335 -18.71 -0.52 4.83
N PRO A 336 -17.69 -1.27 5.24
CA PRO A 336 -16.99 -1.06 6.51
C PRO A 336 -16.45 0.37 6.64
N GLY A 337 -16.89 1.10 7.68
CA GLY A 337 -16.46 2.48 7.94
C GLY A 337 -17.28 3.57 7.24
N ALA A 338 -18.24 3.23 6.40
CA ALA A 338 -19.27 4.20 6.00
C ALA A 338 -20.21 4.50 7.17
N ALA A 339 -20.60 5.77 7.32
CA ALA A 339 -21.62 6.11 8.30
C ALA A 339 -22.93 5.38 7.95
N PRO A 340 -23.67 4.83 8.95
CA PRO A 340 -24.98 4.28 8.70
C PRO A 340 -25.88 5.37 8.09
N ALA A 341 -26.72 4.99 7.14
CA ALA A 341 -27.76 5.88 6.63
C ALA A 341 -28.57 6.39 7.84
N SER A 342 -28.58 7.70 8.03
CA SER A 342 -29.40 8.33 9.08
C SER A 342 -30.85 8.02 8.75
N GLY A 343 -31.47 7.12 9.52
CA GLY A 343 -32.90 6.81 9.44
C GLY A 343 -33.78 7.93 9.97
#